data_b0623287334c0e861985e78a6bb7e4b1
#
_entry.id   b0623287334c0e861985e78a6bb7e4b1
#
_cell.length_a   1.000
_cell.length_b   1.000
_cell.length_c   1.000
_cell.angle_alpha   90.00
_cell.angle_beta   90.00
_cell.angle_gamma   90.00
#
_symmetry.space_group_name_H-M   'P 1'
#
loop_
_entity.id
_entity.type
_entity.pdbx_description
1 polymer ?
#
loop_
_entity_poly.entity_id
_entity_poly.type
_entity_poly.pdbx_seq_one_letter_code
_entity_poly.pdbx_strand_id
1 'polypeptide(L)'
;MKIKANNANSPIWKDVYSHSKLPQQLEPLNEIATNLWWVWNHEGAKLFGKIDKQLWKSTEGNPVQLLQSLSHKRMEEILADKELMAEIQKVYADFKAYINVKPDKTQPSVAYFSMEYGLTNVLKIYSGGLGVLAGDYLKEASDSNIDLCAVGFLYRYGYFTPVSYTHLRAH
;
A
#
# COMPACT_ATOMS: atom_id res chain seq x y z
N MET A 1 -12.49 -37.03 -47.07
CA MET A 1 -11.93 -36.99 -45.68
C MET A 1 -10.97 -35.81 -45.64
N LYS A 2 -11.30 -34.69 -44.95
CA LYS A 2 -10.37 -33.57 -44.82
C LYS A 2 -9.48 -33.85 -43.61
N ILE A 3 -8.19 -34.07 -43.84
CA ILE A 3 -7.20 -34.21 -42.80
C ILE A 3 -7.01 -32.82 -42.17
N LYS A 4 -7.43 -32.63 -40.90
CA LYS A 4 -7.10 -31.41 -40.17
C LYS A 4 -5.59 -31.41 -39.91
N ALA A 5 -4.92 -30.34 -40.37
CA ALA A 5 -3.51 -30.16 -40.04
C ALA A 5 -3.33 -30.21 -38.50
N ASN A 6 -2.43 -31.08 -38.07
CA ASN A 6 -2.08 -31.16 -36.65
C ASN A 6 -1.21 -29.96 -36.30
N ASN A 7 -1.76 -28.99 -35.54
CA ASN A 7 -1.03 -27.83 -35.06
C ASN A 7 -0.04 -28.15 -33.93
N ALA A 8 0.37 -29.40 -33.76
CA ALA A 8 1.30 -29.84 -32.71
C ALA A 8 2.64 -29.06 -32.71
N ASN A 9 3.01 -28.47 -33.88
CA ASN A 9 4.24 -27.67 -34.01
C ASN A 9 4.01 -26.16 -33.80
N SER A 10 2.79 -25.74 -33.51
CA SER A 10 2.55 -24.33 -33.18
C SER A 10 2.83 -24.14 -31.71
N PRO A 11 3.84 -23.33 -31.31
CA PRO A 11 4.14 -23.09 -29.91
C PRO A 11 2.94 -22.40 -29.23
N ILE A 12 2.45 -22.97 -28.14
CA ILE A 12 1.44 -22.35 -27.30
C ILE A 12 2.20 -21.55 -26.25
N TRP A 13 2.20 -20.24 -26.40
CA TRP A 13 2.77 -19.34 -25.42
C TRP A 13 1.80 -19.22 -24.23
N LYS A 14 2.30 -19.47 -23.05
CA LYS A 14 1.60 -19.20 -21.79
C LYS A 14 2.40 -18.17 -21.03
N ASP A 15 1.75 -17.12 -20.61
CA ASP A 15 2.37 -16.17 -19.70
C ASP A 15 2.56 -16.84 -18.34
N VAL A 16 3.81 -16.94 -17.91
CA VAL A 16 4.17 -17.43 -16.58
C VAL A 16 4.52 -16.22 -15.74
N TYR A 17 3.63 -15.85 -14.83
CA TYR A 17 3.89 -14.80 -13.85
C TYR A 17 4.62 -15.40 -12.66
N SER A 18 5.89 -15.07 -12.50
CA SER A 18 6.68 -15.42 -11.35
C SER A 18 6.80 -14.19 -10.46
N HIS A 19 6.18 -14.21 -9.31
CA HIS A 19 6.44 -13.21 -8.27
C HIS A 19 7.54 -13.75 -7.36
N SER A 20 8.59 -12.95 -7.14
CA SER A 20 9.59 -13.29 -6.14
C SER A 20 8.94 -13.24 -4.76
N LYS A 21 8.96 -14.36 -4.04
CA LYS A 21 8.46 -14.38 -2.67
C LYS A 21 9.44 -13.65 -1.79
N LEU A 22 8.94 -12.73 -0.95
CA LEU A 22 9.75 -12.08 0.06
C LEU A 22 10.37 -13.14 1.01
N PRO A 23 11.66 -13.01 1.33
CA PRO A 23 12.28 -13.81 2.40
C PRO A 23 11.54 -13.60 3.73
N GLN A 24 11.49 -14.65 4.55
CA GLN A 24 10.78 -14.62 5.84
C GLN A 24 11.24 -13.46 6.74
N GLN A 25 12.52 -13.11 6.68
CA GLN A 25 13.08 -12.00 7.46
C GLN A 25 12.54 -10.62 7.06
N LEU A 26 12.01 -10.49 5.83
CA LEU A 26 11.40 -9.26 5.29
C LEU A 26 9.86 -9.27 5.35
N GLU A 27 9.24 -10.35 5.85
CA GLU A 27 7.78 -10.42 6.03
C GLU A 27 7.21 -9.26 6.89
N PRO A 28 7.91 -8.73 7.90
CA PRO A 28 7.51 -7.52 8.61
C PRO A 28 7.18 -6.33 7.69
N LEU A 29 7.92 -6.16 6.60
CA LEU A 29 7.64 -5.10 5.62
C LEU A 29 6.31 -5.29 4.90
N ASN A 30 5.95 -6.55 4.61
CA ASN A 30 4.68 -6.86 3.96
C ASN A 30 3.48 -6.59 4.88
N GLU A 31 3.59 -6.92 6.17
CA GLU A 31 2.56 -6.59 7.15
C GLU A 31 2.36 -5.07 7.28
N ILE A 32 3.43 -4.29 7.34
CA ILE A 32 3.35 -2.83 7.39
C ILE A 32 2.76 -2.30 6.08
N ALA A 33 3.22 -2.78 4.91
CA ALA A 33 2.78 -2.32 3.60
C ALA A 33 1.29 -2.52 3.34
N THR A 34 0.72 -3.61 3.86
CA THR A 34 -0.71 -3.94 3.70
C THR A 34 -1.60 -3.29 4.74
N ASN A 35 -1.05 -2.60 5.72
CA ASN A 35 -1.78 -1.80 6.71
C ASN A 35 -1.62 -0.31 6.40
N LEU A 36 -2.66 0.49 6.62
CA LEU A 36 -2.62 1.94 6.34
C LEU A 36 -1.86 2.76 7.39
N TRP A 37 -1.45 2.16 8.51
CA TRP A 37 -0.73 2.85 9.58
C TRP A 37 0.50 3.62 9.09
N TRP A 38 1.26 3.08 8.13
CA TRP A 38 2.45 3.73 7.56
C TRP A 38 2.13 5.09 6.89
N VAL A 39 0.89 5.35 6.50
CA VAL A 39 0.50 6.58 5.77
C VAL A 39 0.69 7.83 6.62
N TRP A 40 0.36 7.75 7.90
CA TRP A 40 0.51 8.88 8.83
C TRP A 40 1.61 8.65 9.88
N ASN A 41 2.19 7.47 9.93
CA ASN A 41 3.37 7.23 10.73
C ASN A 41 4.63 7.58 9.94
N HIS A 42 5.35 8.60 10.44
CA HIS A 42 6.50 9.17 9.73
C HIS A 42 7.66 8.18 9.52
N GLU A 43 7.96 7.35 10.51
CA GLU A 43 9.01 6.34 10.41
C GLU A 43 8.59 5.20 9.48
N GLY A 44 7.31 4.78 9.53
CA GLY A 44 6.75 3.80 8.60
C GLY A 44 6.83 4.26 7.14
N ALA A 45 6.46 5.51 6.88
CA ALA A 45 6.53 6.08 5.52
C ALA A 45 7.97 6.21 5.01
N LYS A 46 8.91 6.66 5.85
CA LYS A 46 10.34 6.80 5.50
C LYS A 46 11.01 5.46 5.21
N LEU A 47 10.62 4.41 5.91
CA LEU A 47 11.22 3.09 5.79
C LEU A 47 11.21 2.60 4.34
N PHE A 48 10.06 2.70 3.65
CA PHE A 48 9.94 2.25 2.26
C PHE A 48 10.85 3.04 1.30
N GLY A 49 11.04 4.33 1.55
CA GLY A 49 11.98 5.14 0.79
C GLY A 49 13.45 4.73 0.97
N LYS A 50 13.81 4.11 2.11
CA LYS A 50 15.15 3.56 2.37
C LYS A 50 15.32 2.17 1.77
N ILE A 51 14.27 1.36 1.72
CA ILE A 51 14.27 0.05 1.08
C ILE A 51 14.73 0.14 -0.36
N ASP A 52 14.08 1.01 -1.16
CA ASP A 52 14.51 1.33 -2.52
C ASP A 52 13.95 2.70 -2.96
N LYS A 53 14.82 3.70 -3.01
CA LYS A 53 14.41 5.07 -3.36
C LYS A 53 13.88 5.20 -4.79
N GLN A 54 14.43 4.43 -5.73
CA GLN A 54 14.00 4.51 -7.14
C GLN A 54 12.65 3.84 -7.33
N LEU A 55 12.49 2.64 -6.78
CA LEU A 55 11.20 1.94 -6.80
C LEU A 55 10.13 2.73 -6.05
N TRP A 56 10.45 3.30 -4.88
CA TRP A 56 9.51 4.14 -4.13
C TRP A 56 8.95 5.29 -4.97
N LYS A 57 9.83 5.94 -5.72
CA LYS A 57 9.43 7.02 -6.62
C LYS A 57 8.64 6.52 -7.83
N SER A 58 9.06 5.43 -8.47
CA SER A 58 8.41 4.88 -9.67
C SER A 58 7.05 4.23 -9.37
N THR A 59 6.84 3.73 -8.16
CA THR A 59 5.55 3.19 -7.68
C THR A 59 4.65 4.26 -7.04
N GLU A 60 5.01 5.54 -7.18
CA GLU A 60 4.24 6.66 -6.63
C GLU A 60 3.96 6.51 -5.12
N GLY A 61 4.89 5.92 -4.37
CA GLY A 61 4.75 5.68 -2.94
C GLY A 61 3.84 4.50 -2.58
N ASN A 62 3.66 3.55 -3.48
CA ASN A 62 2.93 2.32 -3.20
C ASN A 62 3.86 1.23 -2.62
N PRO A 63 3.82 0.95 -1.31
CA PRO A 63 4.74 0.02 -0.68
C PRO A 63 4.52 -1.43 -1.13
N VAL A 64 3.27 -1.81 -1.44
CA VAL A 64 2.95 -3.17 -1.92
C VAL A 64 3.59 -3.41 -3.29
N GLN A 65 3.43 -2.45 -4.23
CA GLN A 65 4.06 -2.53 -5.54
C GLN A 65 5.59 -2.48 -5.44
N LEU A 66 6.12 -1.66 -4.54
CA LEU A 66 7.56 -1.61 -4.27
C LEU A 66 8.08 -3.00 -3.87
N LEU A 67 7.47 -3.64 -2.87
CA LEU A 67 7.90 -4.96 -2.39
C LEU A 67 7.77 -6.05 -3.47
N GLN A 68 6.72 -6.00 -4.28
CA GLN A 68 6.52 -6.93 -5.41
C GLN A 68 7.54 -6.74 -6.54
N SER A 69 8.11 -5.54 -6.65
CA SER A 69 9.07 -5.16 -7.70
C SER A 69 10.53 -5.29 -7.26
N LEU A 70 10.79 -5.66 -5.99
CA LEU A 70 12.15 -5.84 -5.48
C LEU A 70 12.86 -6.97 -6.22
N SER A 71 14.07 -6.68 -6.71
CA SER A 71 14.95 -7.70 -7.27
C SER A 71 15.53 -8.59 -6.18
N HIS A 72 15.87 -9.83 -6.54
CA HIS A 72 16.52 -10.76 -5.61
C HIS A 72 17.82 -10.18 -5.04
N LYS A 73 18.63 -9.57 -5.90
CA LYS A 73 19.87 -8.89 -5.48
C LYS A 73 19.60 -7.81 -4.42
N ARG A 74 18.56 -6.99 -4.62
CA ARG A 74 18.23 -5.94 -3.64
C ARG A 74 17.75 -6.52 -2.31
N MET A 75 17.00 -7.61 -2.33
CA MET A 75 16.60 -8.32 -1.11
C MET A 75 17.82 -8.84 -0.34
N GLU A 76 18.83 -9.41 -1.04
CA GLU A 76 20.08 -9.86 -0.41
C GLU A 76 20.88 -8.69 0.20
N GLU A 77 20.95 -7.56 -0.51
CA GLU A 77 21.61 -6.35 0.01
C GLU A 77 20.92 -5.84 1.29
N ILE A 78 19.59 -5.83 1.34
CA ILE A 78 18.83 -5.43 2.52
C ILE A 78 19.10 -6.39 3.68
N LEU A 79 19.10 -7.69 3.44
CA LEU A 79 19.37 -8.70 4.46
C LEU A 79 20.81 -8.62 5.01
N ALA A 80 21.77 -8.17 4.20
CA ALA A 80 23.15 -7.99 4.60
C ALA A 80 23.37 -6.67 5.38
N ASP A 81 22.49 -5.69 5.22
CA ASP A 81 22.56 -4.39 5.90
C ASP A 81 21.96 -4.48 7.32
N LYS A 82 22.86 -4.60 8.30
CA LYS A 82 22.48 -4.74 9.71
C LYS A 82 21.75 -3.53 10.27
N GLU A 83 22.10 -2.31 9.82
CA GLU A 83 21.46 -1.08 10.29
C GLU A 83 20.04 -0.98 9.75
N LEU A 84 19.86 -1.24 8.47
CA LEU A 84 18.54 -1.25 7.84
C LEU A 84 17.65 -2.35 8.42
N MET A 85 18.20 -3.54 8.67
CA MET A 85 17.45 -4.64 9.32
C MET A 85 17.04 -4.29 10.75
N ALA A 86 17.90 -3.62 11.52
CA ALA A 86 17.56 -3.15 12.86
C ALA A 86 16.44 -2.09 12.80
N GLU A 87 16.49 -1.19 11.82
CA GLU A 87 15.43 -0.18 11.62
C GLU A 87 14.09 -0.84 11.24
N ILE A 88 14.10 -1.83 10.32
CA ILE A 88 12.91 -2.60 9.97
C ILE A 88 12.28 -3.23 11.22
N GLN A 89 13.08 -3.87 12.06
CA GLN A 89 12.59 -4.53 13.28
C GLN A 89 12.04 -3.51 14.29
N LYS A 90 12.68 -2.35 14.43
CA LYS A 90 12.19 -1.27 15.30
C LYS A 90 10.83 -0.77 14.83
N VAL A 91 10.72 -0.38 13.55
CA VAL A 91 9.45 0.12 12.98
C VAL A 91 8.36 -0.93 13.07
N TYR A 92 8.70 -2.20 12.86
CA TYR A 92 7.75 -3.30 13.01
C TYR A 92 7.29 -3.49 14.45
N ALA A 93 8.19 -3.35 15.43
CA ALA A 93 7.83 -3.40 16.84
C ALA A 93 6.86 -2.25 17.21
N ASP A 94 7.12 -1.04 16.74
CA ASP A 94 6.25 0.13 16.93
C ASP A 94 4.87 -0.10 16.27
N PHE A 95 4.85 -0.63 15.06
CA PHE A 95 3.62 -1.03 14.37
C PHE A 95 2.83 -2.07 15.16
N LYS A 96 3.49 -3.14 15.64
CA LYS A 96 2.82 -4.19 16.45
C LYS A 96 2.32 -3.64 17.78
N ALA A 97 3.06 -2.76 18.42
CA ALA A 97 2.61 -2.09 19.65
C ALA A 97 1.34 -1.27 19.37
N TYR A 98 1.30 -0.53 18.26
CA TYR A 98 0.15 0.26 17.85
C TYR A 98 -1.10 -0.59 17.58
N ILE A 99 -1.02 -1.60 16.70
CA ILE A 99 -2.19 -2.40 16.29
C ILE A 99 -2.70 -3.35 17.38
N ASN A 100 -1.89 -3.66 18.39
CA ASN A 100 -2.29 -4.55 19.49
C ASN A 100 -3.03 -3.82 20.63
N VAL A 101 -3.10 -2.49 20.57
CA VAL A 101 -3.91 -1.72 21.54
C VAL A 101 -5.38 -2.03 21.28
N LYS A 102 -6.07 -2.49 22.31
CA LYS A 102 -7.50 -2.78 22.19
C LYS A 102 -8.31 -1.51 22.40
N PRO A 103 -9.37 -1.29 21.62
CA PRO A 103 -10.24 -0.13 21.82
C PRO A 103 -10.92 -0.16 23.18
N ASP A 104 -11.19 1.04 23.71
CA ASP A 104 -11.91 1.22 24.97
C ASP A 104 -13.37 0.79 24.77
N LYS A 105 -13.74 -0.34 25.36
CA LYS A 105 -15.09 -0.90 25.30
C LYS A 105 -16.08 -0.23 26.26
N THR A 106 -15.66 0.74 27.05
CA THR A 106 -16.58 1.56 27.86
C THR A 106 -17.30 2.60 27.02
N GLN A 107 -16.76 2.93 25.85
CA GLN A 107 -17.36 3.83 24.87
C GLN A 107 -18.21 3.05 23.85
N PRO A 108 -19.28 3.66 23.31
CA PRO A 108 -20.05 3.01 22.25
C PRO A 108 -19.23 2.80 20.99
N SER A 109 -19.44 1.65 20.34
CA SER A 109 -18.87 1.39 19.02
C SER A 109 -19.52 2.30 17.99
N VAL A 110 -18.74 2.88 17.09
CA VAL A 110 -19.17 3.86 16.08
C VAL A 110 -19.03 3.26 14.68
N ALA A 111 -20.05 3.39 13.84
CA ALA A 111 -19.94 3.13 12.42
C ALA A 111 -19.98 4.47 11.65
N TYR A 112 -18.93 4.77 10.91
CA TYR A 112 -18.80 5.98 10.13
C TYR A 112 -18.96 5.68 8.64
N PHE A 113 -20.03 6.22 8.04
CA PHE A 113 -20.35 6.03 6.63
C PHE A 113 -19.93 7.28 5.85
N SER A 114 -19.09 7.10 4.84
CA SER A 114 -18.73 8.17 3.90
C SER A 114 -18.59 7.62 2.48
N MET A 115 -18.88 8.46 1.50
CA MET A 115 -18.66 8.11 0.09
C MET A 115 -17.20 8.18 -0.30
N GLU A 116 -16.38 8.90 0.46
CA GLU A 116 -14.98 9.17 0.20
C GLU A 116 -14.16 9.08 1.48
N TYR A 117 -12.94 8.55 1.36
CA TYR A 117 -11.94 8.59 2.43
C TYR A 117 -10.57 8.95 1.85
N GLY A 118 -10.08 10.14 2.15
CA GLY A 118 -8.78 10.65 1.74
C GLY A 118 -7.66 10.13 2.64
N LEU A 119 -7.35 8.84 2.55
CA LEU A 119 -6.33 8.20 3.39
C LEU A 119 -4.94 8.34 2.79
N THR A 120 -4.80 8.01 1.51
CA THR A 120 -3.53 8.06 0.79
C THR A 120 -3.77 8.22 -0.71
N ASN A 121 -2.79 8.78 -1.43
CA ASN A 121 -2.84 8.89 -2.89
C ASN A 121 -2.80 7.54 -3.62
N VAL A 122 -2.36 6.48 -2.93
CA VAL A 122 -2.34 5.11 -3.46
C VAL A 122 -3.77 4.55 -3.57
N LEU A 123 -4.67 4.93 -2.66
CA LEU A 123 -6.09 4.57 -2.70
C LEU A 123 -6.89 5.72 -3.32
N LYS A 124 -7.26 5.56 -4.58
CA LYS A 124 -8.00 6.59 -5.33
C LYS A 124 -9.50 6.52 -5.07
N ILE A 125 -9.90 6.72 -3.81
CA ILE A 125 -11.29 6.64 -3.33
C ILE A 125 -11.81 7.98 -2.80
N TYR A 126 -11.13 9.07 -3.12
CA TYR A 126 -11.55 10.44 -2.76
C TYR A 126 -11.12 11.44 -3.83
N SER A 127 -11.75 12.60 -3.89
CA SER A 127 -11.39 13.68 -4.80
C SER A 127 -11.33 15.05 -4.15
N GLY A 128 -11.99 15.28 -3.05
CA GLY A 128 -12.11 16.60 -2.47
C GLY A 128 -12.13 16.66 -0.94
N GLY A 129 -12.54 17.79 -0.40
CA GLY A 129 -12.50 18.10 1.03
C GLY A 129 -13.32 17.16 1.90
N LEU A 130 -14.43 16.61 1.38
CA LEU A 130 -15.22 15.60 2.08
C LEU A 130 -14.37 14.35 2.42
N GLY A 131 -13.63 13.86 1.42
CA GLY A 131 -12.75 12.72 1.61
C GLY A 131 -11.57 13.02 2.52
N VAL A 132 -10.97 14.21 2.40
CA VAL A 132 -9.86 14.65 3.27
C VAL A 132 -10.32 14.68 4.73
N LEU A 133 -11.46 15.32 5.03
CA LEU A 133 -12.00 15.38 6.39
C LEU A 133 -12.28 13.96 6.95
N ALA A 134 -12.93 13.11 6.15
CA ALA A 134 -13.23 11.74 6.55
C ALA A 134 -11.96 10.93 6.80
N GLY A 135 -10.94 11.08 5.95
CA GLY A 135 -9.66 10.40 6.10
C GLY A 135 -8.90 10.83 7.36
N ASP A 136 -8.84 12.14 7.62
CA ASP A 136 -8.17 12.69 8.80
C ASP A 136 -8.89 12.28 10.09
N TYR A 137 -10.23 12.26 10.05
CA TYR A 137 -11.04 11.77 11.17
C TYR A 137 -10.72 10.29 11.50
N LEU A 138 -10.56 9.43 10.49
CA LEU A 138 -10.19 8.03 10.71
C LEU A 138 -8.78 7.86 11.30
N LYS A 139 -7.82 8.66 10.85
CA LYS A 139 -6.46 8.63 11.37
C LYS A 139 -6.45 9.01 12.85
N GLU A 140 -7.13 10.11 13.20
CA GLU A 140 -7.26 10.56 14.59
C GLU A 140 -8.02 9.55 15.45
N ALA A 141 -9.12 8.99 14.96
CA ALA A 141 -9.87 7.96 15.67
C ALA A 141 -9.02 6.71 15.95
N SER A 142 -8.14 6.34 15.00
CA SER A 142 -7.19 5.26 15.17
C SER A 142 -6.14 5.57 16.22
N ASP A 143 -5.55 6.77 16.19
CA ASP A 143 -4.54 7.20 17.15
C ASP A 143 -5.12 7.36 18.56
N SER A 144 -6.38 7.79 18.67
CA SER A 144 -7.15 7.89 19.91
C SER A 144 -7.76 6.56 20.36
N ASN A 145 -7.48 5.46 19.66
CA ASN A 145 -7.96 4.10 19.97
C ASN A 145 -9.49 4.00 20.15
N ILE A 146 -10.26 4.74 19.34
CA ILE A 146 -11.72 4.71 19.36
C ILE A 146 -12.22 3.45 18.66
N ASP A 147 -13.24 2.78 19.24
CA ASP A 147 -13.90 1.63 18.63
C ASP A 147 -14.77 2.08 17.44
N LEU A 148 -14.14 2.33 16.29
CA LEU A 148 -14.77 2.86 15.10
C LEU A 148 -14.55 1.96 13.90
N CYS A 149 -15.61 1.73 13.14
CA CYS A 149 -15.60 1.05 11.85
C CYS A 149 -16.01 2.03 10.74
N ALA A 150 -15.18 2.16 9.70
CA ALA A 150 -15.50 2.96 8.54
C ALA A 150 -16.12 2.11 7.43
N VAL A 151 -17.19 2.61 6.83
CA VAL A 151 -17.89 1.96 5.71
C VAL A 151 -17.94 2.93 4.53
N GLY A 152 -17.41 2.52 3.39
CA GLY A 152 -17.37 3.32 2.18
C GLY A 152 -17.49 2.50 0.91
N PHE A 153 -17.41 3.18 -0.24
CA PHE A 153 -17.43 2.52 -1.53
C PHE A 153 -16.03 2.16 -1.99
N LEU A 154 -15.86 0.93 -2.49
CA LEU A 154 -14.69 0.52 -3.23
C LEU A 154 -14.99 0.65 -4.72
N TYR A 155 -14.52 1.71 -5.34
CA TYR A 155 -14.69 1.91 -6.78
C TYR A 155 -13.76 0.99 -7.57
N ARG A 156 -14.30 0.31 -8.57
CA ARG A 156 -13.48 -0.50 -9.49
C ARG A 156 -12.50 0.36 -10.29
N TYR A 157 -12.96 1.56 -10.67
CA TYR A 157 -12.15 2.59 -11.32
C TYR A 157 -12.11 3.78 -10.38
N GLY A 158 -10.95 4.04 -9.79
CA GLY A 158 -10.77 5.15 -8.86
C GLY A 158 -10.82 6.51 -9.53
N TYR A 159 -10.76 7.57 -8.74
CA TYR A 159 -10.67 8.93 -9.24
C TYR A 159 -9.40 9.12 -10.09
N PHE A 160 -9.54 9.87 -11.19
CA PHE A 160 -8.41 10.25 -12.02
C PHE A 160 -7.55 11.30 -11.30
N THR A 161 -6.26 11.29 -11.57
CA THR A 161 -5.36 12.37 -11.16
C THR A 161 -5.39 13.44 -12.24
N PRO A 162 -5.90 14.66 -11.97
CA PRO A 162 -5.89 15.72 -12.96
C PRO A 162 -4.44 16.09 -13.28
N VAL A 163 -4.04 15.95 -14.53
CA VAL A 163 -2.75 16.41 -15.02
C VAL A 163 -2.94 17.87 -15.47
N SER A 164 -2.41 18.81 -14.68
CA SER A 164 -2.36 20.20 -15.11
C SER A 164 -1.25 20.38 -16.13
N TYR A 165 -1.62 20.55 -17.39
CA TYR A 165 -0.68 21.02 -18.41
C TYR A 165 -0.55 22.54 -18.26
N THR A 166 0.65 23.02 -17.97
CA THR A 166 0.96 24.45 -17.84
C THR A 166 0.73 25.28 -19.11
N HIS A 167 0.32 24.64 -20.21
CA HIS A 167 0.06 25.26 -21.51
C HIS A 167 -1.41 25.32 -21.93
N LEU A 168 -2.36 24.85 -21.11
CA LEU A 168 -3.77 25.09 -21.38
C LEU A 168 -4.10 26.53 -21.03
N ARG A 169 -3.92 27.46 -22.01
CA ARG A 169 -4.61 28.74 -22.00
C ARG A 169 -6.10 28.43 -22.09
N ALA A 170 -6.85 28.79 -21.08
CA ALA A 170 -8.30 28.91 -21.19
C ALA A 170 -8.60 29.97 -22.25
N HIS A 171 -9.27 29.58 -23.30
CA HIS A 171 -9.92 30.49 -24.24
C HIS A 171 -11.35 30.73 -23.80
#